data_86adbb1052d53ed3191505b17741c51b
#
_entry.id   86adbb1052d53ed3191505b17741c51b
#
_cell.length_a   1.000
_cell.length_b   1.000
_cell.length_c   1.000
_cell.angle_alpha   90.00
_cell.angle_beta   90.00
_cell.angle_gamma   90.00
#
_symmetry.space_group_name_H-M   'P 1'
#
loop_
_entity.id
_entity.type
_entity.pdbx_description
1 polymer ?
#
loop_
_entity_poly.entity_id
_entity_poly.type
_entity_poly.pdbx_seq_one_letter_code
_entity_poly.pdbx_strand_id
1 'polypeptide(L)'
;MIGLEVELTKSLNENHKIIANHWKRFNQELRIRQVKLADNWLKFGVTKKVDDQYFYLTAIPKKLEVAGFSEEALKDGEYMCFEHRGHMGLLKSTVNNIYKKVIPESDFNIDENRTVIHYEEYDHRFLWNKPSSLIRIYVPVKNA
;
A
#
# COMPACT_ATOMS: atom_id res chain seq x y z
N MET A 1 3.52 -2.67 11.64
CA MET A 1 4.43 -2.91 10.50
C MET A 1 5.66 -2.05 10.60
N ILE A 2 6.73 -2.47 9.98
CA ILE A 2 7.99 -1.72 9.89
C ILE A 2 8.45 -1.59 8.45
N GLY A 3 9.09 -0.51 8.10
CA GLY A 3 9.54 -0.31 6.72
C GLY A 3 10.26 1.01 6.46
N LEU A 4 10.27 1.39 5.19
CA LEU A 4 10.90 2.61 4.70
C LEU A 4 9.84 3.54 4.10
N GLU A 5 9.94 4.81 4.41
CA GLU A 5 9.01 5.82 3.93
C GLU A 5 9.70 6.77 2.95
N VAL A 6 8.95 7.24 1.98
CA VAL A 6 9.40 8.25 1.02
C VAL A 6 8.31 9.30 0.86
N GLU A 7 8.72 10.56 0.71
CA GLU A 7 7.80 11.64 0.40
C GLU A 7 7.37 11.60 -1.07
N LEU A 8 6.07 11.81 -1.29
CA LEU A 8 5.49 11.91 -2.62
C LEU A 8 5.29 13.37 -3.01
N THR A 9 5.04 13.60 -4.28
CA THR A 9 4.73 14.91 -4.84
C THR A 9 3.24 15.04 -5.12
N LYS A 10 2.83 16.18 -5.67
CA LYS A 10 1.46 16.38 -6.17
C LYS A 10 1.27 15.86 -7.59
N SER A 11 2.34 15.43 -8.26
CA SER A 11 2.30 14.88 -9.61
C SER A 11 2.14 13.36 -9.56
N LEU A 12 1.02 12.84 -10.07
CA LEU A 12 0.77 11.40 -10.14
C LEU A 12 1.83 10.67 -10.98
N ASN A 13 2.26 11.27 -12.08
CA ASN A 13 3.26 10.65 -12.96
C ASN A 13 4.63 10.53 -12.27
N GLU A 14 5.04 11.56 -11.53
CA GLU A 14 6.27 11.50 -10.75
C GLU A 14 6.16 10.48 -9.62
N ASN A 15 5.01 10.41 -8.96
CA ASN A 15 4.77 9.48 -7.86
C ASN A 15 4.86 8.02 -8.32
N HIS A 16 4.41 7.68 -9.52
CA HIS A 16 4.59 6.33 -10.06
C HIS A 16 6.06 5.92 -10.12
N LYS A 17 6.93 6.84 -10.55
CA LYS A 17 8.38 6.59 -10.60
C LYS A 17 8.99 6.50 -9.21
N ILE A 18 8.59 7.39 -8.31
CA ILE A 18 9.06 7.42 -6.91
C ILE A 18 8.69 6.10 -6.23
N ILE A 19 7.46 5.66 -6.36
CA ILE A 19 6.95 4.42 -5.75
C ILE A 19 7.70 3.20 -6.31
N ALA A 20 7.86 3.11 -7.63
CA ALA A 20 8.56 1.99 -8.26
C ALA A 20 10.01 1.91 -7.79
N ASN A 21 10.72 3.03 -7.74
CA ASN A 21 12.10 3.10 -7.26
C ASN A 21 12.19 2.79 -5.77
N HIS A 22 11.21 3.23 -5.00
CA HIS A 22 11.16 2.97 -3.56
C HIS A 22 10.97 1.48 -3.26
N TRP A 23 10.14 0.77 -4.02
CA TRP A 23 10.01 -0.68 -3.91
C TRP A 23 11.31 -1.42 -4.22
N LYS A 24 12.03 -0.99 -5.25
CA LYS A 24 13.35 -1.55 -5.58
C LYS A 24 14.32 -1.36 -4.42
N ARG A 25 14.36 -0.16 -3.86
CA ARG A 25 15.21 0.16 -2.71
C ARG A 25 14.83 -0.68 -1.49
N PHE A 26 13.55 -0.78 -1.18
CA PHE A 26 13.06 -1.55 -0.04
C PHE A 26 13.46 -3.03 -0.15
N ASN A 27 13.22 -3.65 -1.30
CA ASN A 27 13.59 -5.04 -1.54
C ASN A 27 15.11 -5.24 -1.46
N GLN A 28 15.89 -4.27 -1.91
CA GLN A 28 17.34 -4.25 -1.80
C GLN A 28 17.79 -4.20 -0.33
N GLU A 29 17.18 -3.31 0.45
CA GLU A 29 17.46 -3.17 1.88
C GLU A 29 17.11 -4.43 2.66
N LEU A 30 16.02 -5.10 2.33
CA LEU A 30 15.69 -6.39 2.93
C LEU A 30 16.80 -7.42 2.69
N ARG A 31 17.36 -7.46 1.48
CA ARG A 31 18.47 -8.38 1.15
C ARG A 31 19.76 -8.00 1.87
N ILE A 32 20.14 -6.72 1.84
CA ILE A 32 21.36 -6.22 2.48
C ILE A 32 21.34 -6.50 3.99
N ARG A 33 20.19 -6.29 4.61
CA ARG A 33 20.02 -6.51 6.05
C ARG A 33 19.72 -7.96 6.41
N GLN A 34 19.71 -8.84 5.44
CA GLN A 34 19.45 -10.27 5.61
C GLN A 34 18.12 -10.56 6.31
N VAL A 35 17.11 -9.77 6.01
CA VAL A 35 15.75 -9.98 6.50
C VAL A 35 15.13 -11.13 5.71
N LYS A 36 14.91 -12.26 6.37
CA LYS A 36 14.30 -13.44 5.75
C LYS A 36 12.79 -13.40 5.96
N LEU A 37 12.04 -13.52 4.86
CA LEU A 37 10.60 -13.62 4.90
C LEU A 37 10.16 -15.08 4.90
N ALA A 38 9.13 -15.40 5.66
CA ALA A 38 8.54 -16.74 5.68
C ALA A 38 7.80 -17.03 4.37
N ASP A 39 7.39 -18.29 4.15
CA ASP A 39 6.62 -18.67 2.95
C ASP A 39 5.27 -17.94 2.87
N ASN A 40 4.70 -17.59 4.02
CA ASN A 40 3.48 -16.80 4.12
C ASN A 40 3.80 -15.31 4.29
N TRP A 41 4.79 -14.81 3.58
CA TRP A 41 5.21 -13.42 3.68
C TRP A 41 4.10 -12.43 3.30
N LEU A 42 4.16 -11.26 3.91
CA LEU A 42 3.32 -10.11 3.58
C LEU A 42 4.23 -8.89 3.38
N LYS A 43 3.88 -8.07 2.39
CA LYS A 43 4.44 -6.74 2.20
C LYS A 43 3.29 -5.75 2.04
N PHE A 44 3.52 -4.52 2.47
CA PHE A 44 2.50 -3.48 2.42
C PHE A 44 3.04 -2.25 1.69
N GLY A 45 2.17 -1.62 0.91
CA GLY A 45 2.41 -0.29 0.37
C GLY A 45 1.34 0.65 0.93
N VAL A 46 1.73 1.60 1.76
CA VAL A 46 0.79 2.47 2.48
C VAL A 46 0.93 3.90 1.99
N THR A 47 -0.15 4.45 1.42
CA THR A 47 -0.21 5.86 1.04
C THR A 47 -0.81 6.65 2.19
N LYS A 48 -0.09 7.68 2.64
CA LYS A 48 -0.46 8.51 3.77
C LYS A 48 -0.50 9.98 3.39
N LYS A 49 -1.32 10.74 4.12
CA LYS A 49 -1.38 12.19 4.03
C LYS A 49 -1.22 12.77 5.43
N VAL A 50 -0.22 13.62 5.62
CA VAL A 50 0.04 14.34 6.87
C VAL A 50 0.28 15.81 6.54
N ASP A 51 -0.58 16.72 7.05
CA ASP A 51 -0.44 18.17 6.86
C ASP A 51 -0.25 18.58 5.38
N ASP A 52 -1.12 18.09 4.50
CA ASP A 52 -1.07 18.33 3.05
C ASP A 52 0.14 17.76 2.32
N GLN A 53 0.96 16.95 2.99
CA GLN A 53 2.06 16.21 2.39
C GLN A 53 1.70 14.74 2.26
N TYR A 54 2.12 14.13 1.16
CA TYR A 54 1.86 12.72 0.87
C TYR A 54 3.13 11.90 1.05
N PHE A 55 2.98 10.70 1.60
CA PHE A 55 4.07 9.76 1.84
C PHE A 55 3.67 8.37 1.41
N TYR A 56 4.66 7.58 1.02
CA TYR A 56 4.47 6.17 0.70
C TYR A 56 5.41 5.34 1.56
N LEU A 57 4.84 4.40 2.29
CA LEU A 57 5.58 3.48 3.16
C LEU A 57 5.56 2.09 2.54
N THR A 58 6.74 1.51 2.31
CA THR A 58 6.88 0.08 2.00
C THR A 58 7.22 -0.64 3.30
N ALA A 59 6.51 -1.70 3.63
CA ALA A 59 6.61 -2.31 4.95
C ALA A 59 6.40 -3.81 4.93
N ILE A 60 6.81 -4.42 6.04
CA ILE A 60 6.56 -5.83 6.39
C ILE A 60 5.94 -5.88 7.79
N PRO A 61 5.29 -6.99 8.17
CA PRO A 61 4.82 -7.16 9.54
C PRO A 61 5.97 -7.02 10.54
N LYS A 62 5.70 -6.38 11.67
CA LYS A 62 6.68 -6.24 12.73
C LYS A 62 6.82 -7.56 13.49
N LYS A 63 7.82 -8.33 13.18
CA LYS A 63 8.22 -9.54 13.92
C LYS A 63 9.56 -9.36 14.61
N LEU A 64 10.43 -8.50 14.05
CA LEU A 64 11.75 -8.19 14.54
C LEU A 64 12.00 -6.70 14.36
N GLU A 65 12.82 -6.12 15.22
CA GLU A 65 13.30 -4.76 14.99
C GLU A 65 14.39 -4.80 13.92
N VAL A 66 14.30 -3.90 12.97
CA VAL A 66 15.31 -3.72 11.92
C VAL A 66 15.82 -2.29 12.01
N ALA A 67 17.11 -2.16 12.23
CA ALA A 67 17.74 -0.84 12.35
C ALA A 67 17.52 -0.01 11.07
N GLY A 68 17.10 1.24 11.23
CA GLY A 68 16.83 2.15 10.13
C GLY A 68 15.43 2.04 9.53
N PHE A 69 14.62 1.10 9.98
CA PHE A 69 13.21 1.00 9.57
C PHE A 69 12.32 1.75 10.57
N SER A 70 11.31 2.42 10.03
CA SER A 70 10.29 3.11 10.83
C SER A 70 9.14 2.17 11.16
N GLU A 71 8.56 2.33 12.34
CA GLU A 71 7.37 1.60 12.74
C GLU A 71 6.11 2.40 12.43
N GLU A 72 5.10 1.73 11.90
CA GLU A 72 3.77 2.30 11.66
C GLU A 72 2.71 1.34 12.17
N ALA A 73 1.78 1.85 12.96
CA ALA A 73 0.62 1.10 13.40
C ALA A 73 -0.59 1.54 12.58
N LEU A 74 -1.26 0.60 11.93
CA LEU A 74 -2.55 0.89 11.30
C LEU A 74 -3.59 1.05 12.42
N LYS A 75 -4.26 2.19 12.41
CA LYS A 75 -5.30 2.47 13.41
C LYS A 75 -6.52 1.59 13.18
N ASP A 76 -7.16 1.20 14.27
CA ASP A 76 -8.43 0.50 14.21
C ASP A 76 -9.48 1.36 13.50
N GLY A 77 -10.42 0.68 12.87
CA GLY A 77 -11.50 1.32 12.15
C GLY A 77 -11.98 0.43 11.02
N GLU A 78 -12.96 0.90 10.28
CA GLU A 78 -13.51 0.16 9.18
C GLU A 78 -12.71 0.40 7.91
N TYR A 79 -12.54 -0.66 7.14
CA TYR A 79 -11.92 -0.65 5.81
C TYR A 79 -12.81 -1.40 4.85
N MET A 80 -12.90 -0.91 3.61
CA MET A 80 -13.34 -1.74 2.50
C MET A 80 -12.13 -2.41 1.88
N CYS A 81 -12.24 -3.70 1.64
CA CYS A 81 -11.18 -4.49 1.01
C CYS A 81 -11.56 -4.82 -0.42
N PHE A 82 -10.67 -4.53 -1.35
CA PHE A 82 -10.85 -4.81 -2.77
C PHE A 82 -9.73 -5.70 -3.26
N GLU A 83 -10.05 -6.60 -4.18
CA GLU A 83 -9.04 -7.43 -4.84
C GLU A 83 -8.74 -6.85 -6.22
N HIS A 84 -7.44 -6.68 -6.51
CA HIS A 84 -6.99 -6.40 -7.87
C HIS A 84 -6.39 -7.68 -8.45
N ARG A 85 -6.99 -8.20 -9.50
CA ARG A 85 -6.49 -9.36 -10.23
C ARG A 85 -5.89 -8.91 -11.55
N GLY A 86 -4.69 -9.42 -11.86
CA GLY A 86 -4.04 -9.17 -13.12
C GLY A 86 -2.78 -8.32 -13.01
N HIS A 87 -2.33 -7.83 -14.15
CA HIS A 87 -1.09 -7.07 -14.27
C HIS A 87 -1.10 -5.80 -13.44
N MET A 88 0.05 -5.44 -12.89
CA MET A 88 0.22 -4.19 -12.13
C MET A 88 -0.04 -2.94 -12.98
N GLY A 89 0.13 -3.02 -14.30
CA GLY A 89 -0.22 -1.93 -15.20
C GLY A 89 -1.70 -1.55 -15.17
N LEU A 90 -2.56 -2.46 -14.70
CA LEU A 90 -4.01 -2.23 -14.57
C LEU A 90 -4.42 -1.72 -13.19
N LEU A 91 -3.49 -1.64 -12.24
CA LEU A 91 -3.78 -1.24 -10.86
C LEU A 91 -4.41 0.15 -10.80
N LYS A 92 -3.89 1.09 -11.58
CA LYS A 92 -4.42 2.46 -11.64
C LYS A 92 -5.90 2.50 -12.00
N SER A 93 -6.31 1.70 -12.99
CA SER A 93 -7.72 1.60 -13.40
C SER A 93 -8.58 1.03 -12.28
N THR A 94 -8.09 0.01 -11.59
CA THR A 94 -8.79 -0.59 -10.45
C THR A 94 -8.97 0.44 -9.33
N VAL A 95 -7.93 1.15 -8.96
CA VAL A 95 -7.99 2.19 -7.91
C VAL A 95 -8.95 3.31 -8.30
N ASN A 96 -8.87 3.79 -9.54
CA ASN A 96 -9.79 4.82 -10.03
C ASN A 96 -11.26 4.36 -9.95
N ASN A 97 -11.54 3.12 -10.34
CA ASN A 97 -12.89 2.55 -10.26
C ASN A 97 -13.41 2.47 -8.83
N ILE A 98 -12.53 2.11 -7.87
CA ILE A 98 -12.88 2.06 -6.44
C ILE A 98 -13.37 3.43 -5.96
N TYR A 99 -12.61 4.48 -6.23
CA TYR A 99 -12.92 5.84 -5.75
C TYR A 99 -14.04 6.51 -6.52
N LYS A 100 -14.16 6.27 -7.82
CA LYS A 100 -15.14 6.98 -8.67
C LYS A 100 -16.49 6.29 -8.72
N LYS A 101 -16.54 4.98 -8.51
CA LYS A 101 -17.77 4.20 -8.70
C LYS A 101 -18.11 3.33 -7.50
N VAL A 102 -17.22 2.46 -7.06
CA VAL A 102 -17.59 1.42 -6.09
C VAL A 102 -17.92 2.03 -4.72
N ILE A 103 -17.08 2.88 -4.18
CA ILE A 103 -17.33 3.52 -2.88
C ILE A 103 -18.53 4.48 -2.95
N PRO A 104 -18.64 5.38 -3.96
CA PRO A 104 -19.80 6.26 -4.06
C PRO A 104 -21.16 5.54 -4.19
N GLU A 105 -21.18 4.36 -4.81
CA GLU A 105 -22.38 3.54 -4.95
C GLU A 105 -22.65 2.64 -3.74
N SER A 106 -21.75 2.60 -2.76
CA SER A 106 -21.87 1.80 -1.54
C SER A 106 -22.57 2.58 -0.42
N ASP A 107 -22.81 1.89 0.70
CA ASP A 107 -23.35 2.49 1.93
C ASP A 107 -22.28 3.17 2.78
N PHE A 108 -21.06 3.34 2.25
CA PHE A 108 -19.92 3.91 2.96
C PHE A 108 -19.41 5.15 2.27
N ASN A 109 -18.79 6.02 3.06
CA ASN A 109 -18.01 7.15 2.59
C ASN A 109 -16.53 6.96 2.94
N ILE A 110 -15.64 7.59 2.17
CA ILE A 110 -14.22 7.62 2.52
C ILE A 110 -14.06 8.34 3.86
N ASP A 111 -13.26 7.76 4.76
CA ASP A 111 -12.93 8.39 6.04
C ASP A 111 -11.72 9.30 5.85
N GLU A 112 -11.96 10.57 5.58
CA GLU A 112 -10.92 11.57 5.33
C GLU A 112 -10.17 12.00 6.59
N ASN A 113 -10.63 11.60 7.77
CA ASN A 113 -9.99 11.94 9.04
C ASN A 113 -8.82 11.00 9.39
N ARG A 114 -8.59 9.99 8.56
CA ARG A 114 -7.52 9.03 8.77
C ARG A 114 -6.27 9.46 8.02
N THR A 115 -5.10 9.25 8.65
CA THR A 115 -3.81 9.52 8.03
C THR A 115 -3.58 8.65 6.81
N VAL A 116 -3.96 7.38 6.90
CA VAL A 116 -3.86 6.43 5.79
C VAL A 116 -4.97 6.73 4.78
N ILE A 117 -4.59 6.95 3.52
CA ILE A 117 -5.53 7.12 2.41
C ILE A 117 -5.99 5.76 1.91
N HIS A 118 -5.05 4.88 1.65
CA HIS A 118 -5.29 3.46 1.34
C HIS A 118 -3.98 2.70 1.49
N TYR A 119 -4.07 1.36 1.54
CA TYR A 119 -2.87 0.55 1.46
C TYR A 119 -3.10 -0.70 0.63
N GLU A 120 -2.03 -1.16 -0.03
CA GLU A 120 -1.99 -2.43 -0.74
C GLU A 120 -1.33 -3.49 0.13
N GLU A 121 -1.83 -4.71 0.05
CA GLU A 121 -1.25 -5.89 0.69
C GLU A 121 -0.81 -6.89 -0.37
N TYR A 122 0.46 -7.25 -0.33
CA TYR A 122 1.09 -8.18 -1.26
C TYR A 122 1.46 -9.46 -0.51
N ASP A 123 1.17 -10.60 -1.12
CA ASP A 123 1.57 -11.91 -0.63
C ASP A 123 2.07 -12.78 -1.79
N HIS A 124 2.24 -14.08 -1.55
CA HIS A 124 2.75 -15.02 -2.55
C HIS A 124 1.93 -15.08 -3.85
N ARG A 125 0.69 -14.57 -3.84
CA ARG A 125 -0.17 -14.52 -5.04
C ARG A 125 0.17 -13.35 -5.95
N PHE A 126 1.03 -12.44 -5.51
CA PHE A 126 1.51 -11.34 -6.32
C PHE A 126 2.54 -11.85 -7.33
N LEU A 127 2.19 -11.76 -8.62
CA LEU A 127 3.03 -12.16 -9.74
C LEU A 127 3.07 -10.99 -10.72
N TRP A 128 4.15 -10.24 -10.70
CA TRP A 128 4.32 -8.94 -11.36
C TRP A 128 3.57 -8.77 -12.70
N ASN A 129 3.76 -9.68 -13.64
CA ASN A 129 3.25 -9.57 -15.01
C ASN A 129 2.32 -10.70 -15.40
N LYS A 130 1.59 -11.29 -14.45
CA LYS A 130 0.72 -12.41 -14.72
C LYS A 130 -0.75 -12.02 -14.59
N PRO A 131 -1.65 -12.54 -15.46
CA PRO A 131 -3.09 -12.30 -15.31
C PRO A 131 -3.67 -12.91 -14.03
N SER A 132 -2.99 -13.88 -13.43
CA SER A 132 -3.38 -14.53 -12.18
C SER A 132 -2.89 -13.81 -10.92
N SER A 133 -2.12 -12.73 -11.07
CA SER A 133 -1.64 -11.95 -9.94
C SER A 133 -2.78 -11.38 -9.11
N LEU A 134 -2.62 -11.39 -7.79
CA LEU A 134 -3.63 -10.88 -6.86
C LEU A 134 -2.97 -10.02 -5.80
N ILE A 135 -3.50 -8.82 -5.61
CA ILE A 135 -3.21 -7.98 -4.46
C ILE A 135 -4.51 -7.52 -3.82
N ARG A 136 -4.46 -7.14 -2.55
CA ARG A 136 -5.59 -6.54 -1.87
C ARG A 136 -5.35 -5.06 -1.63
N ILE A 137 -6.43 -4.28 -1.77
CA ILE A 137 -6.42 -2.83 -1.56
C ILE A 137 -7.41 -2.53 -0.45
N TYR A 138 -6.96 -1.84 0.59
CA TYR A 138 -7.78 -1.47 1.73
C TYR A 138 -7.96 0.04 1.76
N VAL A 139 -9.20 0.48 1.84
CA VAL A 139 -9.56 1.90 1.90
C VAL A 139 -10.31 2.18 3.19
N PRO A 140 -9.82 3.11 4.03
CA PRO A 140 -10.54 3.51 5.23
C PRO A 140 -11.88 4.14 4.89
N VAL A 141 -12.94 3.67 5.53
CA VAL A 141 -14.31 4.13 5.30
C VAL A 141 -15.03 4.38 6.60
N LYS A 142 -16.12 5.13 6.52
CA LYS A 142 -17.07 5.37 7.59
C LYS A 142 -18.48 5.21 7.05
N ASN A 143 -19.44 5.00 7.93
CA ASN A 143 -20.85 4.94 7.53
C ASN A 143 -21.28 6.26 6.89
N ALA A 144 -22.05 6.13 5.84
CA ALA A 144 -22.62 7.30 5.16
C ALA A 144 -23.69 7.99 6.00
#